data_e0907106bf663ebe333a622436dd38b6
#
_entry.id   e0907106bf663ebe333a622436dd38b6
#
_cell.length_a   1.000
_cell.length_b   1.000
_cell.length_c   1.000
_cell.angle_alpha   90.00
_cell.angle_beta   90.00
_cell.angle_gamma   90.00
#
_symmetry.space_group_name_H-M   'P 1'
#
loop_
_entity.id
_entity.type
_entity.pdbx_description
1 polymer ?
#
loop_
_entity_poly.entity_id
_entity_poly.type
_entity_poly.pdbx_seq_one_letter_code
_entity_poly.pdbx_strand_id
1 'polypeptide(L)'
;MEIEILLIALGSVVFLVFLYRATSNITKVKGSKVENKIDERKGEYLNQALERIKGQKLSEEQREIIQNHIGLYQWVPNHLIAPWEERTIAFMENFTFCEMEKGLPIEKIELIVASEASLLIVQRPISDYRHLHRINIWKEVIKNHKEARGTATRNEINLSWNYLEKTIGQARDGHNLTLHEFAHLIDFADDGIAQSIPVSSYSEDFKEWQKLVNDEHERLMKAYEGGKNYSIRAYGGYESIKGDKPELFSCGTSAFFERGSRLKRECPKVYLMMQDFYGVDPANWRIKD
;
A
#
# COMPACT_ATOMS: atom_id res chain seq x y z
N MET A 1 -57.65 25.15 1.25
CA MET A 1 -56.82 25.64 2.38
C MET A 1 -55.93 24.59 2.96
N GLU A 2 -56.42 23.42 3.38
CA GLU A 2 -55.54 22.33 3.93
C GLU A 2 -54.56 21.73 2.91
N ILE A 3 -54.97 21.56 1.65
CA ILE A 3 -54.11 21.03 0.60
C ILE A 3 -53.00 22.02 0.20
N GLU A 4 -53.29 23.31 0.21
CA GLU A 4 -52.28 24.35 -0.08
C GLU A 4 -51.22 24.46 1.02
N ILE A 5 -51.62 24.33 2.29
CA ILE A 5 -50.71 24.30 3.43
C ILE A 5 -49.80 23.05 3.37
N LEU A 6 -50.35 21.90 2.98
CA LEU A 6 -49.58 20.66 2.81
C LEU A 6 -48.54 20.75 1.68
N LEU A 7 -48.90 21.37 0.54
CA LEU A 7 -48.00 21.59 -0.59
C LEU A 7 -46.84 22.55 -0.24
N ILE A 8 -47.13 23.62 0.51
CA ILE A 8 -46.15 24.56 0.98
C ILE A 8 -45.19 23.90 1.98
N ALA A 9 -45.70 23.08 2.90
CA ALA A 9 -44.88 22.33 3.86
C ALA A 9 -43.98 21.30 3.16
N LEU A 10 -44.48 20.55 2.19
CA LEU A 10 -43.70 19.59 1.39
C LEU A 10 -42.60 20.32 0.58
N GLY A 11 -42.93 21.44 -0.07
CA GLY A 11 -41.97 22.26 -0.80
C GLY A 11 -40.83 22.77 0.09
N SER A 12 -41.16 23.19 1.31
CA SER A 12 -40.17 23.68 2.30
C SER A 12 -39.23 22.57 2.78
N VAL A 13 -39.74 21.36 3.01
CA VAL A 13 -38.93 20.20 3.42
C VAL A 13 -38.00 19.76 2.27
N VAL A 14 -38.49 19.71 1.05
CA VAL A 14 -37.67 19.36 -0.13
C VAL A 14 -36.56 20.39 -0.35
N PHE A 15 -36.87 21.68 -0.19
CA PHE A 15 -35.90 22.76 -0.30
C PHE A 15 -34.83 22.70 0.80
N LEU A 16 -35.20 22.41 2.06
CA LEU A 16 -34.27 22.23 3.16
C LEU A 16 -33.35 21.03 2.96
N VAL A 17 -33.87 19.90 2.46
CA VAL A 17 -33.08 18.71 2.13
C VAL A 17 -32.11 19.01 0.98
N PHE A 18 -32.53 19.78 -0.01
CA PHE A 18 -31.68 20.21 -1.10
C PHE A 18 -30.56 21.12 -0.63
N LEU A 19 -30.85 22.13 0.23
CA LEU A 19 -29.87 23.02 0.84
C LEU A 19 -28.89 22.24 1.71
N TYR A 20 -29.37 21.30 2.54
CA TYR A 20 -28.50 20.47 3.38
C TYR A 20 -27.55 19.61 2.52
N ARG A 21 -28.02 18.98 1.44
CA ARG A 21 -27.18 18.22 0.51
C ARG A 21 -26.18 19.12 -0.23
N ALA A 22 -26.60 20.31 -0.64
CA ALA A 22 -25.72 21.26 -1.31
C ALA A 22 -24.62 21.76 -0.38
N THR A 23 -24.95 22.13 0.86
CA THR A 23 -23.97 22.57 1.86
C THR A 23 -23.04 21.44 2.30
N SER A 24 -23.55 20.22 2.48
CA SER A 24 -22.76 19.03 2.79
C SER A 24 -21.76 18.70 1.66
N ASN A 25 -22.18 18.82 0.39
CA ASN A 25 -21.28 18.61 -0.74
C ASN A 25 -20.22 19.71 -0.86
N ILE A 26 -20.57 20.98 -0.59
CA ILE A 26 -19.63 22.12 -0.60
C ILE A 26 -18.58 21.95 0.51
N THR A 27 -18.97 21.50 1.70
CA THR A 27 -18.04 21.24 2.81
C THR A 27 -17.12 20.07 2.53
N LYS A 28 -17.63 18.97 1.92
CA LYS A 28 -16.81 17.84 1.48
C LYS A 28 -15.80 18.23 0.39
N VAL A 29 -16.22 19.01 -0.61
CA VAL A 29 -15.33 19.48 -1.68
C VAL A 29 -14.26 20.46 -1.16
N LYS A 30 -14.60 21.35 -0.22
CA LYS A 30 -13.63 22.25 0.43
C LYS A 30 -12.65 21.47 1.32
N GLY A 31 -13.12 20.48 2.10
CA GLY A 31 -12.28 19.61 2.90
C GLY A 31 -11.28 18.84 2.03
N SER A 32 -11.74 18.21 0.96
CA SER A 32 -10.90 17.48 0.00
C SER A 32 -9.82 18.35 -0.65
N LYS A 33 -10.14 19.59 -1.04
CA LYS A 33 -9.14 20.53 -1.62
C LYS A 33 -8.06 20.96 -0.62
N VAL A 34 -8.43 21.15 0.64
CA VAL A 34 -7.47 21.51 1.69
C VAL A 34 -6.58 20.31 2.01
N GLU A 35 -7.15 19.13 2.13
CA GLU A 35 -6.45 17.88 2.39
C GLU A 35 -5.46 17.56 1.26
N ASN A 36 -5.87 17.63 0.01
CA ASN A 36 -4.97 17.44 -1.14
C ASN A 36 -3.80 18.43 -1.13
N LYS A 37 -4.03 19.69 -0.79
CA LYS A 37 -2.95 20.69 -0.71
C LYS A 37 -1.97 20.43 0.44
N ILE A 38 -2.44 19.85 1.55
CA ILE A 38 -1.59 19.42 2.66
C ILE A 38 -0.73 18.24 2.22
N ASP A 39 -1.34 17.26 1.57
CA ASP A 39 -0.66 16.06 1.08
C ASP A 39 0.40 16.39 0.01
N GLU A 40 0.09 17.31 -0.91
CA GLU A 40 1.07 17.82 -1.90
C GLU A 40 2.30 18.43 -1.21
N ARG A 41 2.09 19.33 -0.24
CA ARG A 41 3.19 19.95 0.53
C ARG A 41 4.00 18.92 1.31
N LYS A 42 3.32 17.93 1.90
CA LYS A 42 4.00 16.82 2.59
C LYS A 42 4.81 16.00 1.60
N GLY A 43 4.29 15.73 0.41
CA GLY A 43 5.01 15.03 -0.65
C GLY A 43 6.29 15.77 -1.07
N GLU A 44 6.22 17.08 -1.29
CA GLU A 44 7.37 17.92 -1.60
C GLU A 44 8.42 17.88 -0.46
N TYR A 45 7.95 18.01 0.79
CA TYR A 45 8.82 17.92 1.96
C TYR A 45 9.53 16.58 2.07
N LEU A 46 8.83 15.45 1.86
CA LEU A 46 9.39 14.11 1.90
C LEU A 46 10.48 13.91 0.83
N ASN A 47 10.24 14.38 -0.40
CA ASN A 47 11.23 14.29 -1.47
C ASN A 47 12.48 15.14 -1.14
N GLN A 48 12.31 16.34 -0.56
CA GLN A 48 13.43 17.16 -0.09
C GLN A 48 14.16 16.50 1.09
N ALA A 49 13.45 15.81 1.99
CA ALA A 49 14.06 15.07 3.08
C ALA A 49 14.95 13.94 2.55
N LEU A 50 14.48 13.19 1.55
CA LEU A 50 15.27 12.15 0.90
C LEU A 50 16.54 12.71 0.23
N GLU A 51 16.46 13.85 -0.45
CA GLU A 51 17.65 14.49 -1.05
C GLU A 51 18.68 14.93 0.01
N ARG A 52 18.25 15.35 1.20
CA ARG A 52 19.15 15.70 2.32
C ARG A 52 19.90 14.50 2.89
N ILE A 53 19.33 13.31 2.80
CA ILE A 53 19.89 12.05 3.33
C ILE A 53 20.81 11.38 2.32
N LYS A 54 20.82 11.83 1.07
CA LYS A 54 21.59 11.23 0.00
C LYS A 54 23.05 10.96 0.40
N GLY A 55 23.50 9.72 0.19
CA GLY A 55 24.82 9.23 0.58
C GLY A 55 24.95 8.79 2.04
N GLN A 56 23.91 8.97 2.87
CA GLN A 56 23.88 8.38 4.21
C GLN A 56 23.68 6.87 4.15
N LYS A 57 24.17 6.19 5.15
CA LYS A 57 24.11 4.74 5.26
C LYS A 57 23.56 4.34 6.61
N LEU A 58 22.88 3.23 6.68
CA LEU A 58 22.53 2.59 7.94
C LEU A 58 23.80 2.19 8.71
N SER A 59 23.73 2.15 10.04
CA SER A 59 24.81 1.61 10.86
C SER A 59 25.02 0.13 10.57
N GLU A 60 26.18 -0.41 10.92
CA GLU A 60 26.47 -1.85 10.75
C GLU A 60 25.47 -2.70 11.54
N GLU A 61 25.11 -2.27 12.76
CA GLU A 61 24.10 -2.95 13.59
C GLU A 61 22.71 -2.97 12.92
N GLN A 62 22.30 -1.84 12.33
CA GLN A 62 21.05 -1.76 11.59
C GLN A 62 21.05 -2.66 10.35
N ARG A 63 22.14 -2.71 9.61
CA ARG A 63 22.30 -3.62 8.46
C ARG A 63 22.24 -5.07 8.89
N GLU A 64 22.89 -5.43 9.98
CA GLU A 64 22.86 -6.79 10.52
C GLU A 64 21.42 -7.21 10.88
N ILE A 65 20.65 -6.32 11.51
CA ILE A 65 19.24 -6.57 11.79
C ILE A 65 18.45 -6.83 10.48
N ILE A 66 18.63 -5.99 9.46
CA ILE A 66 17.94 -6.15 8.17
C ILE A 66 18.35 -7.48 7.51
N GLN A 67 19.65 -7.79 7.46
CA GLN A 67 20.15 -9.02 6.86
C GLN A 67 19.60 -10.28 7.52
N ASN A 68 19.47 -10.25 8.84
CA ASN A 68 19.01 -11.40 9.62
C ASN A 68 17.49 -11.56 9.62
N HIS A 69 16.72 -10.51 9.32
CA HIS A 69 15.26 -10.55 9.43
C HIS A 69 14.52 -10.41 8.10
N ILE A 70 15.05 -9.67 7.14
CA ILE A 70 14.39 -9.48 5.84
C ILE A 70 14.93 -10.49 4.83
N GLY A 71 14.18 -11.56 4.60
CA GLY A 71 14.61 -12.64 3.71
C GLY A 71 14.89 -12.20 2.28
N LEU A 72 14.27 -11.11 1.82
CA LEU A 72 14.54 -10.53 0.49
C LEU A 72 15.92 -9.86 0.39
N TYR A 73 16.55 -9.47 1.50
CA TYR A 73 17.81 -8.70 1.48
C TYR A 73 18.90 -9.38 0.65
N GLN A 74 19.04 -10.69 0.76
CA GLN A 74 20.07 -11.45 0.04
C GLN A 74 19.87 -11.47 -1.49
N TRP A 75 18.67 -11.11 -1.96
CA TRP A 75 18.33 -11.12 -3.39
C TRP A 75 18.44 -9.73 -4.03
N VAL A 76 18.28 -8.66 -3.24
CA VAL A 76 18.30 -7.28 -3.75
C VAL A 76 19.65 -6.96 -4.36
N PRO A 77 19.73 -6.51 -5.63
CA PRO A 77 20.99 -6.19 -6.30
C PRO A 77 21.80 -5.11 -5.59
N ASN A 78 23.12 -5.20 -5.64
CA ASN A 78 24.00 -4.27 -4.95
C ASN A 78 23.77 -2.79 -5.31
N HIS A 79 23.42 -2.50 -6.56
CA HIS A 79 23.15 -1.11 -7.00
C HIS A 79 21.87 -0.52 -6.38
N LEU A 80 20.98 -1.33 -5.82
CA LEU A 80 19.77 -0.89 -5.12
C LEU A 80 19.97 -0.74 -3.61
N ILE A 81 21.08 -1.23 -3.03
CA ILE A 81 21.29 -1.20 -1.58
C ILE A 81 21.38 0.25 -1.08
N ALA A 82 22.23 1.08 -1.68
CA ALA A 82 22.37 2.47 -1.24
C ALA A 82 21.04 3.26 -1.37
N PRO A 83 20.33 3.27 -2.50
CA PRO A 83 19.01 3.90 -2.58
C PRO A 83 17.98 3.34 -1.59
N TRP A 84 18.05 2.05 -1.26
CA TRP A 84 17.16 1.42 -0.28
C TRP A 84 17.47 1.88 1.14
N GLU A 85 18.74 1.92 1.54
CA GLU A 85 19.18 2.43 2.86
C GLU A 85 18.79 3.91 3.04
N GLU A 86 19.02 4.75 2.04
CA GLU A 86 18.63 6.16 2.06
C GLU A 86 17.12 6.33 2.30
N ARG A 87 16.30 5.56 1.61
CA ARG A 87 14.84 5.60 1.79
C ARG A 87 14.41 5.06 3.15
N THR A 88 15.10 4.04 3.67
CA THR A 88 14.84 3.49 5.00
C THR A 88 15.10 4.55 6.07
N ILE A 89 16.23 5.28 5.98
CA ILE A 89 16.55 6.37 6.89
C ILE A 89 15.50 7.49 6.79
N ALA A 90 15.20 7.93 5.55
CA ALA A 90 14.20 8.95 5.32
C ALA A 90 12.83 8.54 5.88
N PHE A 91 12.48 7.26 5.74
CA PHE A 91 11.22 6.73 6.25
C PHE A 91 11.17 6.78 7.78
N MET A 92 12.19 6.28 8.47
CA MET A 92 12.26 6.31 9.94
C MET A 92 12.21 7.74 10.49
N GLU A 93 12.83 8.71 9.82
CA GLU A 93 12.85 10.11 10.27
C GLU A 93 11.52 10.85 10.07
N ASN A 94 10.69 10.42 9.12
CA ASN A 94 9.55 11.21 8.68
C ASN A 94 8.17 10.56 8.91
N PHE A 95 8.13 9.28 9.32
CA PHE A 95 6.88 8.59 9.63
C PHE A 95 6.82 8.16 11.09
N THR A 96 5.62 8.23 11.68
CA THR A 96 5.41 7.96 13.10
C THR A 96 4.97 6.52 13.33
N PHE A 97 5.73 5.80 14.14
CA PHE A 97 5.36 4.50 14.67
C PHE A 97 4.72 4.65 16.04
N CYS A 98 3.64 3.91 16.27
CA CYS A 98 2.89 3.91 17.51
C CYS A 98 2.87 2.49 18.10
N GLU A 99 3.51 2.32 19.26
CA GLU A 99 3.39 1.10 20.04
C GLU A 99 1.99 1.05 20.68
N MET A 100 1.14 0.14 20.23
CA MET A 100 -0.24 0.03 20.74
C MET A 100 -0.34 -0.81 22.00
N GLU A 101 0.67 -1.61 22.30
CA GLU A 101 0.77 -2.48 23.49
C GLU A 101 2.22 -2.50 23.97
N LYS A 102 2.45 -2.27 25.27
CA LYS A 102 3.77 -2.17 25.85
C LYS A 102 4.62 -3.44 25.73
N GLY A 103 5.92 -3.25 25.58
CA GLY A 103 6.92 -4.33 25.62
C GLY A 103 7.25 -4.93 24.27
N LEU A 104 6.95 -4.23 23.19
CA LEU A 104 7.44 -4.55 21.86
C LEU A 104 8.90 -4.06 21.67
N PRO A 105 9.72 -4.74 20.88
CA PRO A 105 11.05 -4.23 20.49
C PRO A 105 10.88 -3.16 19.38
N ILE A 106 10.31 -2.01 19.76
CA ILE A 106 9.79 -1.02 18.80
C ILE A 106 10.87 -0.52 17.83
N GLU A 107 12.06 -0.22 18.28
CA GLU A 107 13.17 0.26 17.43
C GLU A 107 13.55 -0.75 16.33
N LYS A 108 13.57 -2.04 16.68
CA LYS A 108 13.78 -3.13 15.72
C LYS A 108 12.62 -3.23 14.72
N ILE A 109 11.39 -3.11 15.20
CA ILE A 109 10.18 -3.19 14.36
C ILE A 109 10.15 -2.01 13.39
N GLU A 110 10.43 -0.80 13.85
CA GLU A 110 10.53 0.41 13.03
C GLU A 110 11.53 0.21 11.88
N LEU A 111 12.73 -0.25 12.18
CA LEU A 111 13.75 -0.49 11.17
C LEU A 111 13.31 -1.53 10.13
N ILE A 112 12.72 -2.63 10.58
CA ILE A 112 12.27 -3.72 9.70
C ILE A 112 11.14 -3.25 8.79
N VAL A 113 10.09 -2.65 9.36
CA VAL A 113 8.93 -2.17 8.60
C VAL A 113 9.32 -1.04 7.65
N ALA A 114 10.15 -0.08 8.12
CA ALA A 114 10.66 0.99 7.27
C ALA A 114 11.47 0.44 6.09
N SER A 115 12.29 -0.59 6.32
CA SER A 115 13.09 -1.21 5.26
C SER A 115 12.22 -1.90 4.21
N GLU A 116 11.23 -2.69 4.61
CA GLU A 116 10.32 -3.35 3.66
C GLU A 116 9.46 -2.34 2.90
N ALA A 117 8.90 -1.33 3.58
CA ALA A 117 8.17 -0.24 2.93
C ALA A 117 9.04 0.51 1.91
N SER A 118 10.31 0.76 2.26
CA SER A 118 11.27 1.46 1.41
C SER A 118 11.70 0.63 0.19
N LEU A 119 11.62 -0.70 0.27
CA LEU A 119 11.90 -1.56 -0.87
C LEU A 119 10.87 -1.36 -2.00
N LEU A 120 9.59 -1.15 -1.67
CA LEU A 120 8.54 -0.86 -2.66
C LEU A 120 8.83 0.43 -3.45
N ILE A 121 9.41 1.41 -2.79
CA ILE A 121 9.68 2.72 -3.38
C ILE A 121 11.16 2.93 -3.72
N VAL A 122 11.97 1.87 -3.82
CA VAL A 122 13.43 1.98 -4.04
C VAL A 122 13.79 2.73 -5.33
N GLN A 123 12.93 2.67 -6.33
CA GLN A 123 13.02 3.43 -7.60
C GLN A 123 11.84 4.41 -7.79
N ARG A 124 11.07 4.67 -6.73
CA ARG A 124 9.92 5.56 -6.73
C ARG A 124 10.12 6.72 -5.75
N PRO A 125 9.37 7.82 -5.88
CA PRO A 125 9.44 8.92 -4.94
C PRO A 125 8.87 8.50 -3.56
N ILE A 126 9.51 8.96 -2.46
CA ILE A 126 9.00 8.73 -1.10
C ILE A 126 7.65 9.42 -0.87
N SER A 127 7.30 10.39 -1.69
CA SER A 127 6.00 11.05 -1.70
C SER A 127 4.83 10.15 -2.09
N ASP A 128 5.06 8.91 -2.55
CA ASP A 128 4.01 7.91 -2.71
C ASP A 128 3.34 7.59 -1.37
N TYR A 129 4.03 7.81 -0.26
CA TYR A 129 3.51 7.67 1.10
C TYR A 129 3.05 8.99 1.74
N ARG A 130 2.83 10.07 0.98
CA ARG A 130 2.46 11.40 1.50
C ARG A 130 1.20 11.41 2.36
N HIS A 131 0.31 10.48 2.15
CA HIS A 131 -0.94 10.36 2.91
C HIS A 131 -0.79 9.63 4.25
N LEU A 132 0.27 8.83 4.42
CA LEU A 132 0.50 8.05 5.64
C LEU A 132 0.83 8.98 6.81
N HIS A 133 0.05 8.89 7.89
CA HIS A 133 0.24 9.68 9.10
C HIS A 133 0.83 8.87 10.23
N ARG A 134 0.47 7.59 10.37
CA ARG A 134 1.01 6.73 11.41
C ARG A 134 0.94 5.25 11.07
N ILE A 135 1.81 4.51 11.74
CA ILE A 135 1.93 3.07 11.65
C ILE A 135 1.75 2.51 13.06
N ASN A 136 0.65 1.81 13.29
CA ASN A 136 0.31 1.22 14.59
C ASN A 136 0.83 -0.21 14.66
N ILE A 137 1.63 -0.50 15.67
CA ILE A 137 2.17 -1.83 15.91
C ILE A 137 1.43 -2.47 17.06
N TRP A 138 0.70 -3.54 16.77
CA TRP A 138 -0.03 -4.38 17.70
C TRP A 138 0.79 -5.64 18.01
N LYS A 139 0.69 -6.15 19.22
CA LYS A 139 1.41 -7.37 19.58
C LYS A 139 0.89 -8.59 18.83
N GLU A 140 -0.43 -8.84 18.94
CA GLU A 140 -1.06 -10.04 18.38
C GLU A 140 -2.17 -9.72 17.38
N VAL A 141 -3.26 -9.14 17.84
CA VAL A 141 -4.45 -8.86 17.03
C VAL A 141 -4.77 -7.37 17.01
N ILE A 142 -5.22 -6.90 15.87
CA ILE A 142 -5.66 -5.52 15.71
C ILE A 142 -7.00 -5.36 16.41
N LYS A 143 -7.07 -4.48 17.42
CA LYS A 143 -8.33 -4.18 18.11
C LYS A 143 -9.36 -3.67 17.10
N ASN A 144 -10.59 -4.16 17.19
CA ASN A 144 -11.70 -3.92 16.25
C ASN A 144 -11.61 -4.64 14.90
N HIS A 145 -10.51 -5.37 14.61
CA HIS A 145 -10.34 -6.17 13.40
C HIS A 145 -9.78 -7.56 13.78
N LYS A 146 -10.49 -8.30 14.61
CA LYS A 146 -9.99 -9.52 15.29
C LYS A 146 -9.39 -10.60 14.40
N GLU A 147 -9.74 -10.65 13.12
CA GLU A 147 -9.20 -11.62 12.17
C GLU A 147 -8.12 -11.05 11.28
N ALA A 148 -7.98 -9.74 11.23
CA ALA A 148 -6.97 -9.07 10.41
C ALA A 148 -5.58 -9.15 11.07
N ARG A 149 -4.57 -9.42 10.26
CA ARG A 149 -3.16 -9.40 10.65
C ARG A 149 -2.48 -8.08 10.28
N GLY A 150 -3.02 -7.41 9.28
CA GLY A 150 -2.71 -6.07 8.85
C GLY A 150 -3.98 -5.39 8.38
N THR A 151 -3.97 -4.07 8.36
CA THR A 151 -4.98 -3.24 7.70
C THR A 151 -4.34 -1.94 7.23
N ALA A 152 -4.74 -1.49 6.07
CA ALA A 152 -4.37 -0.19 5.54
C ALA A 152 -5.61 0.67 5.27
N THR A 153 -5.49 1.93 5.60
CA THR A 153 -6.36 3.01 5.11
C THR A 153 -5.48 4.03 4.41
N ARG A 154 -6.05 5.05 3.79
CA ARG A 154 -5.27 6.12 3.17
C ARG A 154 -4.20 6.73 4.11
N ASN A 155 -4.50 6.82 5.41
CA ASN A 155 -3.71 7.60 6.36
C ASN A 155 -3.00 6.76 7.43
N GLU A 156 -3.31 5.49 7.53
CA GLU A 156 -2.90 4.66 8.65
C GLU A 156 -2.68 3.22 8.23
N ILE A 157 -1.63 2.62 8.78
CA ILE A 157 -1.36 1.19 8.72
C ILE A 157 -1.42 0.60 10.13
N ASN A 158 -2.01 -0.57 10.26
CA ASN A 158 -1.96 -1.40 11.46
C ASN A 158 -1.29 -2.72 11.12
N LEU A 159 -0.31 -3.13 11.91
CA LEU A 159 0.44 -4.37 11.73
C LEU A 159 0.49 -5.19 13.02
N SER A 160 0.27 -6.50 12.92
CA SER A 160 0.47 -7.46 13.99
C SER A 160 1.94 -7.93 14.02
N TRP A 161 2.69 -7.60 15.08
CA TRP A 161 4.08 -7.99 15.21
C TRP A 161 4.28 -9.50 15.23
N ASN A 162 3.50 -10.22 16.03
CA ASN A 162 3.62 -11.68 16.12
C ASN A 162 3.39 -12.40 14.79
N TYR A 163 2.59 -11.82 13.91
CA TYR A 163 2.38 -12.36 12.56
C TYR A 163 3.51 -11.95 11.62
N LEU A 164 3.90 -10.69 11.66
CA LEU A 164 4.99 -10.14 10.87
C LEU A 164 6.30 -10.87 11.15
N GLU A 165 6.66 -11.08 12.42
CA GLU A 165 7.87 -11.78 12.84
C GLU A 165 7.94 -13.22 12.31
N LYS A 166 6.81 -13.89 12.15
CA LYS A 166 6.75 -15.26 11.59
C LYS A 166 6.94 -15.30 10.08
N THR A 167 6.57 -14.23 9.38
CA THR A 167 6.53 -14.23 7.90
C THR A 167 7.71 -13.49 7.27
N ILE A 168 8.32 -12.54 7.97
CA ILE A 168 9.32 -11.64 7.42
C ILE A 168 10.62 -12.35 6.95
N GLY A 169 11.02 -13.42 7.62
CA GLY A 169 12.16 -14.23 7.21
C GLY A 169 11.88 -15.20 6.07
N GLN A 170 10.63 -15.38 5.71
CA GLN A 170 10.18 -16.34 4.69
C GLN A 170 10.12 -15.70 3.30
N ALA A 171 11.27 -15.29 2.76
CA ALA A 171 11.32 -14.81 1.38
C ALA A 171 10.84 -15.88 0.42
N ARG A 172 10.10 -15.47 -0.63
CA ARG A 172 9.69 -16.28 -1.78
C ARG A 172 8.45 -17.16 -1.56
N ASP A 173 7.68 -16.93 -0.53
CA ASP A 173 6.38 -17.57 -0.37
C ASP A 173 5.19 -16.75 -0.93
N GLY A 174 5.43 -15.50 -1.33
CA GLY A 174 4.43 -14.56 -1.88
C GLY A 174 3.48 -14.02 -0.81
N HIS A 175 3.91 -13.99 0.45
CA HIS A 175 3.08 -13.71 1.60
C HIS A 175 3.72 -12.73 2.59
N ASN A 176 4.09 -11.56 2.13
CA ASN A 176 4.69 -10.52 2.96
C ASN A 176 3.64 -9.49 3.39
N LEU A 177 3.40 -9.40 4.71
CA LEU A 177 2.39 -8.51 5.28
C LEU A 177 2.73 -7.04 5.05
N THR A 178 3.97 -6.64 5.29
CA THR A 178 4.39 -5.24 5.12
C THR A 178 4.25 -4.80 3.66
N LEU A 179 4.77 -5.59 2.72
CA LEU A 179 4.64 -5.26 1.29
C LEU A 179 3.17 -5.17 0.87
N HIS A 180 2.31 -6.04 1.41
CA HIS A 180 0.87 -6.04 1.13
C HIS A 180 0.18 -4.77 1.60
N GLU A 181 0.34 -4.40 2.88
CA GLU A 181 -0.33 -3.23 3.45
C GLU A 181 0.22 -1.91 2.86
N PHE A 182 1.52 -1.82 2.60
CA PHE A 182 2.10 -0.65 1.96
C PHE A 182 1.74 -0.53 0.48
N ALA A 183 1.46 -1.64 -0.21
CA ALA A 183 0.90 -1.59 -1.56
C ALA A 183 -0.50 -0.97 -1.58
N HIS A 184 -1.34 -1.25 -0.56
CA HIS A 184 -2.62 -0.54 -0.42
C HIS A 184 -2.46 0.97 -0.28
N LEU A 185 -1.44 1.46 0.48
CA LEU A 185 -1.18 2.91 0.55
C LEU A 185 -0.85 3.51 -0.82
N ILE A 186 -0.10 2.79 -1.64
CA ILE A 186 0.22 3.23 -3.00
C ILE A 186 -1.04 3.25 -3.87
N ASP A 187 -1.90 2.23 -3.74
CA ASP A 187 -3.18 2.17 -4.46
C ASP A 187 -4.15 3.29 -4.03
N PHE A 188 -4.13 3.68 -2.75
CA PHE A 188 -4.92 4.82 -2.25
C PHE A 188 -4.39 6.19 -2.66
N ALA A 189 -3.16 6.29 -3.15
CA ALA A 189 -2.43 7.57 -3.22
C ALA A 189 -3.01 8.58 -4.21
N ASP A 190 -3.77 8.17 -5.21
CA ASP A 190 -4.32 9.08 -6.22
C ASP A 190 -5.75 9.57 -5.90
N ASP A 191 -6.68 8.67 -5.61
CA ASP A 191 -8.10 9.01 -5.41
C ASP A 191 -8.68 8.59 -4.04
N GLY A 192 -7.89 7.87 -3.23
CA GLY A 192 -8.28 7.39 -1.90
C GLY A 192 -9.15 6.13 -1.93
N ILE A 193 -9.19 5.40 -3.04
CA ILE A 193 -9.95 4.16 -3.20
C ILE A 193 -8.98 3.01 -3.49
N ALA A 194 -9.09 1.91 -2.76
CA ALA A 194 -8.38 0.68 -3.11
C ALA A 194 -9.14 -0.04 -4.24
N GLN A 195 -8.60 0.00 -5.44
CA GLN A 195 -9.20 -0.62 -6.62
C GLN A 195 -8.19 -1.43 -7.45
N SER A 196 -6.98 -1.60 -6.92
CA SER A 196 -5.85 -2.24 -7.59
C SER A 196 -5.34 -1.52 -8.84
N ILE A 197 -5.57 -0.22 -8.92
CA ILE A 197 -5.12 0.64 -10.01
C ILE A 197 -4.28 1.77 -9.42
N PRO A 198 -2.96 1.58 -9.23
CA PRO A 198 -2.10 2.51 -8.49
C PRO A 198 -1.64 3.72 -9.32
N VAL A 199 -2.42 4.10 -10.32
CA VAL A 199 -2.17 5.24 -11.20
C VAL A 199 -3.40 6.13 -11.26
N SER A 200 -3.19 7.44 -11.39
CA SER A 200 -4.28 8.41 -11.44
C SER A 200 -5.27 8.11 -12.57
N SER A 201 -6.55 8.31 -12.28
CA SER A 201 -7.64 8.20 -13.27
C SER A 201 -7.47 9.17 -14.47
N TYR A 202 -6.60 10.15 -14.35
CA TYR A 202 -6.19 11.07 -15.43
C TYR A 202 -4.94 10.60 -16.18
N SER A 203 -4.28 9.51 -15.72
CA SER A 203 -3.12 8.94 -16.40
C SER A 203 -3.52 8.26 -17.71
N GLU A 204 -2.65 8.32 -18.71
CA GLU A 204 -2.81 7.55 -19.96
C GLU A 204 -2.86 6.04 -19.70
N ASP A 205 -2.17 5.56 -18.68
CA ASP A 205 -2.06 4.15 -18.30
C ASP A 205 -3.30 3.61 -17.56
N PHE A 206 -4.20 4.48 -17.08
CA PHE A 206 -5.35 4.08 -16.24
C PHE A 206 -6.21 2.99 -16.89
N LYS A 207 -6.54 3.16 -18.18
CA LYS A 207 -7.38 2.20 -18.91
C LYS A 207 -6.68 0.85 -19.10
N GLU A 208 -5.37 0.86 -19.28
CA GLU A 208 -4.60 -0.36 -19.42
C GLU A 208 -4.54 -1.11 -18.08
N TRP A 209 -4.29 -0.41 -16.97
CA TRP A 209 -4.38 -0.96 -15.62
C TRP A 209 -5.76 -1.54 -15.33
N GLN A 210 -6.83 -0.80 -15.60
CA GLN A 210 -8.20 -1.25 -15.37
C GLN A 210 -8.52 -2.54 -16.15
N LYS A 211 -8.11 -2.59 -17.41
CA LYS A 211 -8.27 -3.80 -18.23
C LYS A 211 -7.48 -4.98 -17.66
N LEU A 212 -6.22 -4.75 -17.29
CA LEU A 212 -5.36 -5.78 -16.72
C LEU A 212 -5.93 -6.34 -15.42
N VAL A 213 -6.38 -5.47 -14.51
CA VAL A 213 -6.99 -5.85 -13.22
C VAL A 213 -8.21 -6.73 -13.46
N ASN A 214 -9.09 -6.37 -14.39
CA ASN A 214 -10.28 -7.17 -14.70
C ASN A 214 -9.90 -8.53 -15.31
N ASP A 215 -9.05 -8.53 -16.32
CA ASP A 215 -8.61 -9.76 -17.00
C ASP A 215 -7.91 -10.72 -16.03
N GLU A 216 -7.07 -10.19 -15.13
CA GLU A 216 -6.31 -11.00 -14.19
C GLU A 216 -7.16 -11.51 -13.02
N HIS A 217 -8.10 -10.70 -12.54
CA HIS A 217 -9.07 -11.14 -11.55
C HIS A 217 -9.87 -12.35 -12.02
N GLU A 218 -10.40 -12.32 -13.25
CA GLU A 218 -11.11 -13.46 -13.83
C GLU A 218 -10.22 -14.73 -13.93
N ARG A 219 -8.95 -14.55 -14.31
CA ARG A 219 -7.98 -15.66 -14.40
C ARG A 219 -7.71 -16.26 -13.04
N LEU A 220 -7.48 -15.42 -12.04
CA LEU A 220 -7.26 -15.81 -10.66
C LEU A 220 -8.43 -16.63 -10.13
N MET A 221 -9.66 -16.13 -10.29
CA MET A 221 -10.87 -16.81 -9.83
C MET A 221 -11.04 -18.17 -10.51
N LYS A 222 -10.92 -18.24 -11.83
CA LYS A 222 -10.99 -19.50 -12.58
C LYS A 222 -9.91 -20.52 -12.14
N ALA A 223 -8.70 -20.04 -11.81
CA ALA A 223 -7.63 -20.91 -11.36
C ALA A 223 -7.97 -21.56 -10.00
N TYR A 224 -8.45 -20.76 -9.05
CA TYR A 224 -8.80 -21.27 -7.72
C TYR A 224 -10.05 -22.14 -7.73
N GLU A 225 -11.10 -21.77 -8.47
CA GLU A 225 -12.29 -22.62 -8.67
C GLU A 225 -11.92 -23.98 -9.30
N GLY A 226 -10.94 -24.01 -10.20
CA GLY A 226 -10.39 -25.22 -10.80
C GLY A 226 -9.38 -25.95 -9.93
N GLY A 227 -9.17 -25.56 -8.66
CA GLY A 227 -8.20 -26.19 -7.75
C GLY A 227 -6.74 -26.01 -8.16
N LYS A 228 -6.42 -25.02 -8.99
CA LYS A 228 -5.06 -24.76 -9.48
C LYS A 228 -4.33 -23.79 -8.53
N ASN A 229 -3.07 -24.11 -8.25
CA ASN A 229 -2.19 -23.19 -7.53
C ASN A 229 -1.73 -22.07 -8.47
N TYR A 230 -1.96 -20.81 -8.08
CA TYR A 230 -1.66 -19.61 -8.86
C TYR A 230 -0.55 -18.78 -8.21
N SER A 231 0.15 -17.93 -8.97
CA SER A 231 1.24 -17.11 -8.43
C SER A 231 0.75 -16.01 -7.50
N ILE A 232 -0.42 -15.44 -7.78
CA ILE A 232 -1.11 -14.48 -6.90
C ILE A 232 -2.00 -15.29 -5.96
N ARG A 233 -2.03 -14.92 -4.67
CA ARG A 233 -2.84 -15.62 -3.66
C ARG A 233 -4.35 -15.49 -3.96
N ALA A 234 -5.13 -16.49 -3.53
CA ALA A 234 -6.59 -16.49 -3.67
C ALA A 234 -7.27 -15.25 -3.08
N TYR A 235 -6.70 -14.70 -2.00
CA TYR A 235 -7.18 -13.46 -1.37
C TYR A 235 -7.18 -12.26 -2.33
N GLY A 236 -6.28 -12.23 -3.32
CA GLY A 236 -6.28 -11.22 -4.40
C GLY A 236 -7.54 -11.23 -5.27
N GLY A 237 -8.34 -12.31 -5.20
CA GLY A 237 -9.64 -12.42 -5.86
C GLY A 237 -10.81 -11.80 -5.10
N TYR A 238 -10.57 -11.24 -3.90
CA TYR A 238 -11.63 -10.57 -3.15
C TYR A 238 -12.21 -9.39 -3.95
N GLU A 239 -13.53 -9.34 -4.04
CA GLU A 239 -14.28 -8.29 -4.70
C GLU A 239 -15.21 -7.61 -3.70
N SER A 240 -15.19 -6.28 -3.67
CA SER A 240 -16.08 -5.51 -2.80
C SER A 240 -17.53 -5.54 -3.32
N ILE A 241 -18.49 -5.16 -2.45
CA ILE A 241 -19.91 -5.05 -2.84
C ILE A 241 -20.13 -4.09 -4.04
N LYS A 242 -19.19 -3.16 -4.27
CA LYS A 242 -19.22 -2.21 -5.39
C LYS A 242 -18.54 -2.74 -6.65
N GLY A 243 -17.96 -3.95 -6.61
CA GLY A 243 -17.23 -4.54 -7.72
C GLY A 243 -15.76 -4.11 -7.82
N ASP A 244 -15.26 -3.30 -6.86
CA ASP A 244 -13.84 -2.98 -6.77
C ASP A 244 -13.04 -4.23 -6.35
N LYS A 245 -11.80 -4.33 -6.79
CA LYS A 245 -10.90 -5.47 -6.55
C LYS A 245 -9.71 -5.04 -5.68
N PRO A 246 -9.93 -4.68 -4.41
CA PRO A 246 -8.94 -3.99 -3.59
C PRO A 246 -7.66 -4.79 -3.33
N GLU A 247 -7.74 -6.14 -3.39
CA GLU A 247 -6.67 -7.01 -2.95
C GLU A 247 -5.74 -7.51 -4.07
N LEU A 248 -6.10 -7.28 -5.34
CA LEU A 248 -5.34 -7.86 -6.45
C LEU A 248 -3.95 -7.23 -6.57
N PHE A 249 -3.85 -5.90 -6.46
CA PHE A 249 -2.58 -5.18 -6.55
C PHE A 249 -1.67 -5.51 -5.36
N SER A 250 -2.18 -5.53 -4.13
CA SER A 250 -1.40 -5.82 -2.93
C SER A 250 -0.90 -7.26 -2.89
N CYS A 251 -1.75 -8.24 -3.23
CA CYS A 251 -1.32 -9.63 -3.41
C CYS A 251 -0.36 -9.81 -4.59
N GLY A 252 -0.59 -9.09 -5.68
CA GLY A 252 0.30 -9.04 -6.83
C GLY A 252 1.67 -8.46 -6.49
N THR A 253 1.72 -7.39 -5.69
CA THR A 253 2.96 -6.79 -5.21
C THR A 253 3.78 -7.75 -4.37
N SER A 254 3.17 -8.45 -3.41
CA SER A 254 3.86 -9.49 -2.63
C SER A 254 4.42 -10.59 -3.56
N ALA A 255 3.62 -11.04 -4.53
CA ALA A 255 4.07 -12.04 -5.52
C ALA A 255 5.19 -11.51 -6.44
N PHE A 256 5.15 -10.23 -6.81
CA PHE A 256 6.14 -9.60 -7.67
C PHE A 256 7.52 -9.56 -7.02
N PHE A 257 7.60 -9.11 -5.78
CA PHE A 257 8.87 -9.02 -5.05
C PHE A 257 9.38 -10.40 -4.60
N GLU A 258 8.52 -11.27 -4.11
CA GLU A 258 8.93 -12.55 -3.52
C GLU A 258 8.95 -13.71 -4.51
N ARG A 259 8.09 -13.69 -5.53
CA ARG A 259 7.95 -14.76 -6.55
C ARG A 259 8.09 -14.25 -7.97
N GLY A 260 8.89 -13.20 -8.18
CA GLY A 260 9.02 -12.50 -9.46
C GLY A 260 9.19 -13.40 -10.66
N SER A 261 10.09 -14.38 -10.60
CA SER A 261 10.31 -15.36 -11.69
C SER A 261 9.07 -16.22 -11.98
N ARG A 262 8.31 -16.58 -10.95
CA ARG A 262 7.06 -17.32 -11.11
C ARG A 262 5.96 -16.44 -11.68
N LEU A 263 5.80 -15.23 -11.14
CA LEU A 263 4.80 -14.26 -11.63
C LEU A 263 5.06 -13.92 -13.10
N LYS A 264 6.32 -13.68 -13.47
CA LYS A 264 6.72 -13.41 -14.87
C LYS A 264 6.33 -14.53 -15.83
N ARG A 265 6.46 -15.79 -15.40
CA ARG A 265 6.10 -16.97 -16.20
C ARG A 265 4.59 -17.18 -16.30
N GLU A 266 3.85 -17.04 -15.19
CA GLU A 266 2.42 -17.37 -15.10
C GLU A 266 1.53 -16.19 -15.50
N CYS A 267 1.91 -14.96 -15.14
CA CYS A 267 1.17 -13.71 -15.36
C CYS A 267 2.07 -12.64 -16.00
N PRO A 268 2.61 -12.85 -17.21
CA PRO A 268 3.64 -11.97 -17.79
C PRO A 268 3.19 -10.53 -17.95
N LYS A 269 1.92 -10.27 -18.26
CA LYS A 269 1.37 -8.91 -18.39
C LYS A 269 1.36 -8.18 -17.05
N VAL A 270 0.90 -8.84 -15.99
CA VAL A 270 0.94 -8.28 -14.62
C VAL A 270 2.38 -7.99 -14.21
N TYR A 271 3.27 -8.95 -14.47
CA TYR A 271 4.69 -8.76 -14.15
C TYR A 271 5.30 -7.55 -14.84
N LEU A 272 5.11 -7.42 -16.15
CA LEU A 272 5.67 -6.31 -16.93
C LEU A 272 5.11 -4.95 -16.48
N MET A 273 3.81 -4.87 -16.22
CA MET A 273 3.19 -3.65 -15.74
C MET A 273 3.68 -3.26 -14.34
N MET A 274 3.86 -4.24 -13.43
CA MET A 274 4.47 -3.99 -12.13
C MET A 274 5.97 -3.63 -12.24
N GLN A 275 6.69 -4.24 -13.14
CA GLN A 275 8.10 -3.92 -13.42
C GLN A 275 8.26 -2.48 -13.86
N ASP A 276 7.41 -2.01 -14.77
CA ASP A 276 7.38 -0.64 -15.24
C ASP A 276 7.00 0.32 -14.11
N PHE A 277 5.97 -0.02 -13.36
CA PHE A 277 5.48 0.77 -12.23
C PHE A 277 6.50 0.91 -11.10
N TYR A 278 7.12 -0.19 -10.65
CA TYR A 278 8.10 -0.20 -9.55
C TYR A 278 9.53 0.16 -9.97
N GLY A 279 9.84 0.11 -11.27
CA GLY A 279 11.18 0.38 -11.80
C GLY A 279 12.24 -0.66 -11.44
N VAL A 280 11.84 -1.87 -11.06
CA VAL A 280 12.73 -2.97 -10.65
C VAL A 280 12.35 -4.30 -11.31
N ASP A 281 13.28 -5.25 -11.42
CA ASP A 281 13.06 -6.56 -12.06
C ASP A 281 13.38 -7.73 -11.10
N PRO A 282 12.52 -8.04 -10.12
CA PRO A 282 12.77 -9.08 -9.12
C PRO A 282 12.91 -10.50 -9.70
N ALA A 283 12.37 -10.75 -10.89
CA ALA A 283 12.58 -12.06 -11.57
C ALA A 283 14.04 -12.32 -11.90
N ASN A 284 14.84 -11.28 -12.04
CA ASN A 284 16.26 -11.35 -12.35
C ASN A 284 17.18 -11.17 -11.13
N TRP A 285 16.61 -10.98 -9.94
CA TRP A 285 17.41 -10.92 -8.72
C TRP A 285 18.04 -12.27 -8.41
N ARG A 286 19.29 -12.26 -7.96
CA ARG A 286 20.08 -13.45 -7.62
C ARG A 286 20.61 -13.32 -6.21
N ILE A 287 20.82 -14.46 -5.54
CA ILE A 287 21.52 -14.47 -4.24
C ILE A 287 22.88 -13.82 -4.43
N LYS A 288 23.25 -12.97 -3.49
CA LYS A 288 24.59 -12.40 -3.42
C LYS A 288 25.57 -13.50 -3.03
N ASP A 289 26.70 -13.56 -3.73
CA ASP A 289 27.81 -14.45 -3.41
C ASP A 289 28.48 -14.04 -2.09
#